data_1329d9cd5cb8802321573342f25a2406
#
_entry.id   1329d9cd5cb8802321573342f25a2406
#
_cell.length_a   1.000
_cell.length_b   1.000
_cell.length_c   1.000
_cell.angle_alpha   90.00
_cell.angle_beta   90.00
_cell.angle_gamma   90.00
#
_symmetry.space_group_name_H-M   'P 1'
#
loop_
_entity.id
_entity.type
_entity.pdbx_description
1 polymer ?
#
loop_
_entity_poly.entity_id
_entity_poly.type
_entity_poly.pdbx_seq_one_letter_code
_entity_poly.pdbx_strand_id
1 'polypeptide(L)'
;TVGKVDFNLYERNWDGERPDGTYATSSNATSSNATSSNALGMEQAENMYAGMEINKDPAIKNNSKNDAYLRMTVKVPVATVSTADRDGNLVDGGIQKETELFSYELNPYCGMKPVSYWPTVENGSHVYEYMYTGDGYHEIPVPAGHNIPPLFHTVTFANVVDGEINEETEFIYV
;
A
#
# COMPACT_ATOMS: atom_id res chain seq x y z
N THR A 1 -21.94 16.30 22.90
CA THR A 1 -20.77 15.40 23.13
C THR A 1 -20.11 15.20 21.79
N VAL A 2 -18.91 15.72 21.62
CA VAL A 2 -18.11 15.47 20.41
C VAL A 2 -17.65 14.01 20.49
N GLY A 3 -18.14 13.17 19.59
CA GLY A 3 -17.73 11.76 19.53
C GLY A 3 -16.26 11.66 19.15
N LYS A 4 -15.54 10.71 19.76
CA LYS A 4 -14.17 10.39 19.37
C LYS A 4 -14.18 9.77 17.97
N VAL A 5 -13.36 10.31 17.06
CA VAL A 5 -13.07 9.68 15.77
C VAL A 5 -11.99 8.62 16.00
N ASP A 6 -12.22 7.42 15.51
CA ASP A 6 -11.33 6.27 15.72
C ASP A 6 -11.33 5.39 14.46
N PHE A 7 -10.25 5.50 13.69
CA PHE A 7 -9.99 4.66 12.53
C PHE A 7 -8.83 3.73 12.81
N ASN A 8 -8.92 2.47 12.39
CA ASN A 8 -7.82 1.53 12.42
C ASN A 8 -7.39 1.19 10.99
N LEU A 9 -6.11 1.47 10.69
CA LEU A 9 -5.44 0.99 9.49
C LEU A 9 -4.87 -0.39 9.80
N TYR A 10 -5.14 -1.38 8.96
CA TYR A 10 -4.62 -2.73 9.11
C TYR A 10 -4.25 -3.34 7.74
N GLU A 11 -3.29 -4.26 7.75
CA GLU A 11 -2.76 -4.89 6.53
C GLU A 11 -2.61 -6.39 6.75
N ARG A 12 -3.67 -7.13 6.48
CA ARG A 12 -3.76 -8.56 6.80
C ARG A 12 -2.68 -9.42 6.14
N ASN A 13 -2.39 -9.15 4.87
CA ASN A 13 -1.41 -9.93 4.10
C ASN A 13 0.01 -9.37 4.22
N TRP A 14 0.16 -8.18 4.80
CA TRP A 14 1.47 -7.58 5.06
C TRP A 14 2.06 -8.08 6.38
N ASP A 15 1.36 -7.88 7.49
CA ASP A 15 1.83 -8.15 8.85
C ASP A 15 0.88 -9.03 9.68
N GLY A 16 -0.27 -9.42 9.13
CA GLY A 16 -1.27 -10.25 9.80
C GLY A 16 -2.23 -9.47 10.69
N GLU A 17 -2.21 -8.14 10.67
CA GLU A 17 -3.12 -7.33 11.47
C GLU A 17 -4.58 -7.46 11.00
N ARG A 18 -5.50 -7.48 11.97
CA ARG A 18 -6.94 -7.60 11.75
C ARG A 18 -7.64 -6.25 11.99
N PRO A 19 -8.92 -6.12 11.54
CA PRO A 19 -9.70 -4.90 11.73
C PRO A 19 -9.88 -4.44 13.18
N ASP A 20 -9.72 -5.34 14.13
CA ASP A 20 -9.82 -5.07 15.57
C ASP A 20 -8.46 -4.71 16.22
N GLY A 21 -7.39 -4.59 15.42
CA GLY A 21 -6.04 -4.30 15.87
C GLY A 21 -5.30 -5.51 16.47
N THR A 22 -5.87 -6.71 16.38
CA THR A 22 -5.18 -7.94 16.81
C THR A 22 -4.38 -8.52 15.63
N TYR A 23 -3.34 -9.28 15.97
CA TYR A 23 -2.52 -9.99 14.97
C TYR A 23 -2.92 -11.46 14.86
N ALA A 24 -2.76 -12.05 13.68
CA ALA A 24 -2.92 -13.47 13.48
C ALA A 24 -1.79 -14.20 14.21
N THR A 25 -2.12 -14.92 15.29
CA THR A 25 -1.14 -15.77 15.97
C THR A 25 -0.96 -17.07 15.19
N SER A 26 0.28 -17.51 15.00
CA SER A 26 0.65 -18.76 14.33
C SER A 26 0.15 -20.04 15.06
N SER A 27 -0.48 -19.91 16.20
CA SER A 27 -0.88 -21.03 17.07
C SER A 27 -2.17 -21.75 16.67
N ASN A 28 -2.86 -21.35 15.61
CA ASN A 28 -4.07 -22.04 15.12
C ASN A 28 -3.89 -22.76 13.77
N ALA A 29 -2.68 -23.13 13.41
CA ALA A 29 -2.37 -23.95 12.24
C ALA A 29 -2.55 -25.46 12.57
N THR A 30 -3.74 -25.88 12.98
CA THR A 30 -4.11 -27.31 13.10
C THR A 30 -5.11 -27.75 12.06
N SER A 31 -5.08 -27.16 10.90
CA SER A 31 -5.81 -27.67 9.72
C SER A 31 -4.85 -27.68 8.55
N SER A 32 -4.69 -28.85 7.97
CA SER A 32 -3.80 -29.18 6.84
C SER A 32 -4.11 -28.45 5.53
N ASN A 33 -4.97 -27.44 5.54
CA ASN A 33 -5.30 -26.54 4.44
C ASN A 33 -5.26 -25.04 4.82
N ALA A 34 -4.77 -24.70 6.00
CA ALA A 34 -4.46 -23.32 6.33
C ALA A 34 -3.11 -22.98 5.67
N THR A 35 -3.16 -22.45 4.48
CA THR A 35 -2.06 -21.66 3.95
C THR A 35 -1.80 -20.58 4.98
N SER A 36 -0.73 -20.71 5.73
CA SER A 36 -0.24 -19.76 6.73
C SER A 36 0.33 -18.51 6.02
N SER A 37 -0.49 -17.86 5.23
CA SER A 37 -0.10 -16.79 4.32
C SER A 37 -0.42 -15.40 4.85
N ASN A 38 -0.68 -15.24 6.15
CA ASN A 38 -1.27 -14.02 6.65
C ASN A 38 -0.26 -12.95 7.11
N ALA A 39 1.01 -13.05 6.72
CA ALA A 39 2.03 -12.03 7.00
C ALA A 39 3.19 -12.14 6.01
N LEU A 40 2.91 -12.53 4.76
CA LEU A 40 3.94 -12.76 3.74
C LEU A 40 4.60 -11.47 3.25
N GLY A 41 3.92 -10.33 3.35
CA GLY A 41 4.41 -9.06 2.81
C GLY A 41 5.71 -8.61 3.48
N MET A 42 5.81 -8.68 4.79
CA MET A 42 7.04 -8.32 5.52
C MET A 42 8.21 -9.23 5.16
N GLU A 43 7.98 -10.55 5.11
CA GLU A 43 9.01 -11.52 4.71
C GLU A 43 9.46 -11.31 3.26
N GLN A 44 8.52 -11.02 2.35
CA GLN A 44 8.81 -10.68 0.96
C GLN A 44 9.65 -9.41 0.85
N ALA A 45 9.36 -8.39 1.66
CA ALA A 45 10.09 -7.13 1.67
C ALA A 45 11.54 -7.27 2.17
N GLU A 46 11.79 -8.17 3.13
CA GLU A 46 13.15 -8.47 3.61
C GLU A 46 14.03 -9.12 2.53
N ASN A 47 13.42 -9.82 1.57
CA ASN A 47 14.11 -10.53 0.50
C ASN A 47 13.76 -9.96 -0.88
N MET A 48 13.49 -8.68 -0.95
CA MET A 48 13.01 -8.01 -2.15
C MET A 48 14.07 -7.96 -3.26
N TYR A 49 13.63 -8.23 -4.48
CA TYR A 49 14.43 -8.07 -5.70
C TYR A 49 13.68 -7.24 -6.74
N ALA A 50 14.42 -6.71 -7.70
CA ALA A 50 13.89 -5.85 -8.77
C ALA A 50 12.77 -6.54 -9.54
N GLY A 51 11.64 -5.86 -9.72
CA GLY A 51 10.44 -6.37 -10.39
C GLY A 51 9.55 -7.28 -9.54
N MET A 52 9.90 -7.53 -8.26
CA MET A 52 9.12 -8.39 -7.38
C MET A 52 7.78 -7.77 -7.00
N GLU A 53 6.72 -8.58 -7.01
CA GLU A 53 5.43 -8.25 -6.42
C GLU A 53 5.38 -8.67 -4.96
N ILE A 54 4.92 -7.76 -4.10
CA ILE A 54 4.89 -7.91 -2.65
C ILE A 54 3.46 -7.72 -2.16
N ASN A 55 3.00 -8.59 -1.27
CA ASN A 55 1.70 -8.43 -0.62
C ASN A 55 1.70 -7.22 0.31
N LYS A 56 0.81 -6.26 0.01
CA LYS A 56 0.57 -5.09 0.84
C LYS A 56 -0.87 -4.63 0.60
N ASP A 57 -1.69 -4.70 1.64
CA ASP A 57 -3.13 -4.58 1.51
C ASP A 57 -3.75 -3.63 2.54
N PRO A 58 -3.43 -2.32 2.49
CA PRO A 58 -3.91 -1.35 3.46
C PRO A 58 -5.43 -1.21 3.41
N ALA A 59 -6.08 -1.58 4.50
CA ALA A 59 -7.51 -1.47 4.71
C ALA A 59 -7.79 -0.65 5.97
N ILE A 60 -8.98 -0.05 6.05
CA ILE A 60 -9.33 0.82 7.18
C ILE A 60 -10.70 0.44 7.73
N LYS A 61 -10.80 0.39 9.06
CA LYS A 61 -12.07 0.27 9.77
C LYS A 61 -12.38 1.54 10.53
N ASN A 62 -13.61 2.05 10.36
CA ASN A 62 -14.15 3.07 11.24
C ASN A 62 -14.67 2.42 12.53
N ASN A 63 -13.91 2.54 13.62
CA ASN A 63 -14.31 2.05 14.95
C ASN A 63 -15.11 3.09 15.74
N SER A 64 -15.35 4.26 15.16
CA SER A 64 -16.16 5.32 15.78
C SER A 64 -17.64 4.91 15.87
N LYS A 65 -18.33 5.51 16.82
CA LYS A 65 -19.79 5.42 16.91
C LYS A 65 -20.52 6.34 15.92
N ASN A 66 -19.79 7.20 15.23
CA ASN A 66 -20.31 8.18 14.28
C ASN A 66 -19.67 8.02 12.92
N ASP A 67 -20.38 8.47 11.90
CA ASP A 67 -19.84 8.63 10.56
C ASP A 67 -18.75 9.71 10.59
N ALA A 68 -17.67 9.49 9.85
CA ALA A 68 -16.56 10.42 9.82
C ALA A 68 -15.87 10.46 8.44
N TYR A 69 -15.41 11.63 8.03
CA TYR A 69 -14.63 11.79 6.80
C TYR A 69 -13.24 11.16 6.96
N LEU A 70 -12.79 10.51 5.90
CA LEU A 70 -11.48 9.86 5.84
C LEU A 70 -10.79 10.18 4.54
N ARG A 71 -9.50 10.49 4.64
CA ARG A 71 -8.57 10.49 3.51
C ARG A 71 -7.39 9.59 3.81
N MET A 72 -6.97 8.87 2.78
CA MET A 72 -5.77 8.03 2.82
C MET A 72 -4.66 8.67 2.00
N THR A 73 -3.44 8.63 2.51
CA THR A 73 -2.26 9.11 1.80
C THR A 73 -1.30 7.96 1.56
N VAL A 74 -0.86 7.80 0.31
CA VAL A 74 0.17 6.83 -0.08
C VAL A 74 1.41 7.61 -0.52
N LYS A 75 2.54 7.37 0.14
CA LYS A 75 3.84 7.94 -0.23
C LYS A 75 4.66 6.89 -0.97
N VAL A 76 4.99 7.17 -2.22
CA VAL A 76 5.80 6.30 -3.07
C VAL A 76 7.19 6.90 -3.19
N PRO A 77 8.24 6.23 -2.69
CA PRO A 77 9.61 6.68 -2.84
C PRO A 77 10.01 6.81 -4.31
N VAL A 78 10.80 7.82 -4.61
CA VAL A 78 11.31 8.12 -5.95
C VAL A 78 12.83 8.15 -5.91
N ALA A 79 13.47 7.53 -6.91
CA ALA A 79 14.91 7.59 -7.11
C ALA A 79 15.26 7.82 -8.58
N THR A 80 16.44 8.38 -8.82
CA THR A 80 16.99 8.53 -10.17
C THR A 80 17.78 7.29 -10.52
N VAL A 81 17.18 6.39 -11.30
CA VAL A 81 17.70 5.06 -11.61
C VAL A 81 17.46 4.68 -13.08
N SER A 82 18.24 3.75 -13.58
CA SER A 82 17.97 3.02 -14.83
C SER A 82 17.07 1.84 -14.53
N THR A 83 16.16 1.52 -15.44
CA THR A 83 15.24 0.38 -15.34
C THR A 83 15.40 -0.55 -16.54
N ALA A 84 15.01 -1.80 -16.37
CA ALA A 84 14.90 -2.78 -17.43
C ALA A 84 13.44 -3.20 -17.66
N ASP A 85 13.14 -3.70 -18.84
CA ASP A 85 11.88 -4.33 -19.15
C ASP A 85 11.83 -5.79 -18.63
N ARG A 86 10.72 -6.50 -18.89
CA ARG A 86 10.56 -7.90 -18.46
C ARG A 86 11.55 -8.87 -19.11
N ASP A 87 12.10 -8.51 -20.27
CA ASP A 87 13.06 -9.32 -21.02
C ASP A 87 14.51 -8.99 -20.64
N GLY A 88 14.69 -8.03 -19.71
CA GLY A 88 16.00 -7.60 -19.23
C GLY A 88 16.69 -6.54 -20.11
N ASN A 89 15.99 -5.97 -21.10
CA ASN A 89 16.54 -4.90 -21.91
C ASN A 89 16.42 -3.56 -21.18
N LEU A 90 17.46 -2.75 -21.28
CA LEU A 90 17.45 -1.41 -20.69
C LEU A 90 16.38 -0.53 -21.30
N VAL A 91 15.52 0.06 -20.47
CA VAL A 91 14.55 1.05 -20.88
C VAL A 91 15.28 2.34 -21.26
N ASP A 92 14.89 2.96 -22.37
CA ASP A 92 15.52 4.19 -22.91
C ASP A 92 17.05 4.12 -23.03
N GLY A 93 17.60 2.93 -23.31
CA GLY A 93 19.04 2.74 -23.44
C GLY A 93 19.83 2.84 -22.13
N GLY A 94 19.17 2.71 -20.98
CA GLY A 94 19.80 2.78 -19.67
C GLY A 94 19.98 4.20 -19.12
N ILE A 95 19.28 5.18 -19.67
CA ILE A 95 19.28 6.54 -19.14
C ILE A 95 18.63 6.56 -17.76
N GLN A 96 19.33 7.09 -16.78
CA GLN A 96 18.76 7.31 -15.44
C GLN A 96 17.71 8.40 -15.47
N LYS A 97 16.57 8.12 -14.88
CA LYS A 97 15.46 9.08 -14.72
C LYS A 97 14.76 8.91 -13.37
N GLU A 98 14.10 9.96 -12.94
CA GLU A 98 13.25 9.91 -11.75
C GLU A 98 12.18 8.83 -11.94
N THR A 99 12.18 7.85 -11.04
CA THR A 99 11.33 6.67 -11.12
C THR A 99 10.74 6.36 -9.76
N GLU A 100 9.42 6.13 -9.72
CA GLU A 100 8.76 5.57 -8.53
C GLU A 100 9.28 4.15 -8.27
N LEU A 101 9.74 3.88 -7.05
CA LEU A 101 10.29 2.58 -6.69
C LEU A 101 9.22 1.50 -6.49
N PHE A 102 7.97 1.91 -6.30
CA PHE A 102 6.84 0.99 -6.19
C PHE A 102 5.67 1.47 -7.05
N SER A 103 4.97 0.52 -7.63
CA SER A 103 3.70 0.74 -8.31
C SER A 103 2.61 -0.14 -7.71
N TYR A 104 1.36 0.27 -7.82
CA TYR A 104 0.20 -0.50 -7.36
C TYR A 104 -1.02 -0.21 -8.23
N GLU A 105 -1.97 -1.12 -8.22
CA GLU A 105 -3.27 -0.94 -8.86
C GLU A 105 -4.33 -0.66 -7.79
N LEU A 106 -5.06 0.44 -7.95
CA LEU A 106 -6.16 0.79 -7.06
C LEU A 106 -7.25 -0.28 -7.15
N ASN A 107 -7.67 -0.81 -5.99
CA ASN A 107 -8.81 -1.71 -5.92
C ASN A 107 -10.10 -0.96 -6.29
N PRO A 108 -10.77 -1.31 -7.40
CA PRO A 108 -11.96 -0.58 -7.85
C PRO A 108 -13.16 -0.72 -6.91
N TYR A 109 -13.10 -1.67 -5.97
CA TYR A 109 -14.18 -1.97 -5.03
C TYR A 109 -13.94 -1.41 -3.62
N CYS A 110 -12.86 -0.65 -3.40
CA CYS A 110 -12.55 -0.12 -2.08
C CYS A 110 -13.41 1.08 -1.65
N GLY A 111 -14.16 1.69 -2.58
CA GLY A 111 -14.94 2.90 -2.30
C GLY A 111 -14.08 4.16 -2.14
N MET A 112 -12.80 4.10 -2.48
CA MET A 112 -11.87 5.22 -2.45
C MET A 112 -11.57 5.70 -3.87
N LYS A 113 -11.46 7.02 -4.04
CA LYS A 113 -11.07 7.65 -5.30
C LYS A 113 -9.96 8.66 -5.09
N PRO A 114 -9.06 8.85 -6.09
CA PRO A 114 -8.02 9.87 -5.98
C PRO A 114 -8.62 11.27 -5.87
N VAL A 115 -8.06 12.06 -4.97
CA VAL A 115 -8.40 13.48 -4.81
C VAL A 115 -7.90 14.29 -6.00
N SER A 116 -6.74 13.92 -6.54
CA SER A 116 -6.12 14.52 -7.71
C SER A 116 -5.59 13.43 -8.64
N TYR A 117 -5.62 13.70 -9.93
CA TYR A 117 -5.02 12.80 -10.93
C TYR A 117 -3.49 12.74 -10.81
N TRP A 118 -2.86 13.84 -10.39
CA TRP A 118 -1.41 13.93 -10.25
C TRP A 118 -1.01 13.90 -8.77
N PRO A 119 0.11 13.21 -8.44
CA PRO A 119 0.66 13.25 -7.10
C PRO A 119 1.25 14.62 -6.78
N THR A 120 1.38 14.94 -5.51
CA THR A 120 2.26 15.99 -5.04
C THR A 120 3.66 15.43 -4.80
N VAL A 121 4.69 16.28 -4.92
CA VAL A 121 6.09 15.89 -4.66
C VAL A 121 6.48 16.36 -3.27
N GLU A 122 6.97 15.46 -2.45
CA GLU A 122 7.37 15.74 -1.06
C GLU A 122 8.60 14.92 -0.69
N ASN A 123 9.73 15.59 -0.40
CA ASN A 123 10.95 14.97 0.14
C ASN A 123 11.39 13.65 -0.53
N GLY A 124 11.49 13.62 -1.86
CA GLY A 124 11.91 12.43 -2.60
C GLY A 124 10.82 11.35 -2.71
N SER A 125 9.56 11.72 -2.53
CA SER A 125 8.41 10.84 -2.72
C SER A 125 7.33 11.52 -3.56
N HIS A 126 6.58 10.72 -4.29
CA HIS A 126 5.28 11.10 -4.84
C HIS A 126 4.20 10.77 -3.82
N VAL A 127 3.33 11.73 -3.54
CA VAL A 127 2.26 11.61 -2.55
C VAL A 127 0.91 11.59 -3.23
N TYR A 128 0.22 10.47 -3.11
CA TYR A 128 -1.12 10.24 -3.62
C TYR A 128 -2.13 10.34 -2.49
N GLU A 129 -3.22 11.08 -2.70
CA GLU A 129 -4.29 11.23 -1.72
C GLU A 129 -5.60 10.67 -2.26
N TYR A 130 -6.29 9.90 -1.44
CA TYR A 130 -7.57 9.26 -1.74
C TYR A 130 -8.63 9.70 -0.77
N MET A 131 -9.86 9.88 -1.27
CA MET A 131 -11.05 10.22 -0.47
C MET A 131 -12.07 9.08 -0.55
N TYR A 132 -12.83 8.89 0.53
CA TYR A 132 -13.92 7.94 0.52
C TYR A 132 -15.15 8.52 -0.18
N THR A 133 -15.65 7.77 -1.18
CA THR A 133 -16.82 8.16 -1.98
C THR A 133 -17.92 7.09 -1.99
N GLY A 134 -17.66 5.91 -1.40
CA GLY A 134 -18.50 4.74 -1.61
C GLY A 134 -18.61 4.42 -3.10
N ASP A 135 -19.83 4.26 -3.59
CA ASP A 135 -20.10 4.01 -5.02
C ASP A 135 -20.22 5.31 -5.85
N GLY A 136 -20.12 6.47 -5.19
CA GLY A 136 -20.31 7.79 -5.81
C GLY A 136 -19.02 8.42 -6.34
N TYR A 137 -19.12 9.73 -6.63
CA TYR A 137 -18.02 10.56 -7.15
C TYR A 137 -17.62 11.69 -6.18
N HIS A 138 -18.42 11.93 -5.16
CA HIS A 138 -18.18 12.97 -4.18
C HIS A 138 -17.75 12.37 -2.85
N GLU A 139 -16.89 13.09 -2.13
CA GLU A 139 -16.47 12.70 -0.79
C GLU A 139 -17.69 12.63 0.15
N ILE A 140 -17.83 11.49 0.82
CA ILE A 140 -18.85 11.24 1.83
C ILE A 140 -18.20 10.70 3.10
N PRO A 141 -18.84 10.84 4.27
CA PRO A 141 -18.35 10.24 5.48
C PRO A 141 -18.40 8.71 5.41
N VAL A 142 -17.42 8.07 5.99
CA VAL A 142 -17.38 6.62 6.21
C VAL A 142 -18.37 6.28 7.31
N PRO A 143 -19.35 5.39 7.08
CA PRO A 143 -20.32 5.03 8.11
C PRO A 143 -19.67 4.44 9.36
N ALA A 144 -20.31 4.64 10.52
CA ALA A 144 -19.89 4.05 11.78
C ALA A 144 -19.79 2.52 11.66
N GLY A 145 -18.67 1.95 12.12
CA GLY A 145 -18.42 0.51 12.07
C GLY A 145 -18.12 -0.05 10.67
N HIS A 146 -18.09 0.78 9.63
CA HIS A 146 -17.81 0.35 8.26
C HIS A 146 -16.34 -0.06 8.10
N ASN A 147 -16.13 -1.11 7.31
CA ASN A 147 -14.82 -1.62 6.94
C ASN A 147 -14.55 -1.30 5.48
N ILE A 148 -13.55 -0.45 5.21
CA ILE A 148 -13.11 -0.11 3.87
C ILE A 148 -12.19 -1.22 3.39
N PRO A 149 -12.51 -1.91 2.27
CA PRO A 149 -11.62 -2.92 1.69
C PRO A 149 -10.24 -2.35 1.35
N PRO A 150 -9.22 -3.21 1.16
CA PRO A 150 -7.88 -2.76 0.80
C PRO A 150 -7.86 -1.78 -0.36
N LEU A 151 -7.10 -0.70 -0.23
CA LEU A 151 -6.90 0.31 -1.28
C LEU A 151 -6.23 -0.32 -2.50
N PHE A 152 -5.31 -1.23 -2.27
CA PHE A 152 -4.67 -2.12 -3.23
C PHE A 152 -4.29 -3.43 -2.53
N HIS A 153 -3.90 -4.46 -3.28
CA HIS A 153 -3.59 -5.78 -2.72
C HIS A 153 -2.11 -6.10 -2.73
N THR A 154 -1.38 -5.53 -3.68
CA THR A 154 0.04 -5.74 -3.87
C THR A 154 0.72 -4.45 -4.31
N VAL A 155 2.03 -4.38 -4.09
CA VAL A 155 2.91 -3.39 -4.70
C VAL A 155 3.98 -4.12 -5.50
N THR A 156 4.40 -3.53 -6.62
CA THR A 156 5.47 -4.06 -7.44
C THR A 156 6.69 -3.17 -7.32
N PHE A 157 7.83 -3.75 -6.92
CA PHE A 157 9.09 -3.04 -6.90
C PHE A 157 9.58 -2.79 -8.33
N ALA A 158 10.05 -1.57 -8.59
CA ALA A 158 10.55 -1.21 -9.90
C ALA A 158 11.69 -2.14 -10.34
N ASN A 159 11.73 -2.48 -11.62
CA ASN A 159 12.78 -3.32 -12.17
C ASN A 159 14.06 -2.50 -12.41
N VAL A 160 14.68 -2.07 -11.32
CA VAL A 160 15.91 -1.27 -11.33
C VAL A 160 17.13 -2.13 -11.73
N VAL A 161 18.09 -1.50 -12.39
CA VAL A 161 19.33 -2.17 -12.75
C VAL A 161 20.20 -2.33 -11.51
N ASP A 162 20.78 -3.53 -11.33
CA ASP A 162 21.60 -3.86 -10.18
C ASP A 162 22.73 -2.85 -9.92
N GLY A 163 22.94 -2.52 -8.63
CA GLY A 163 24.01 -1.63 -8.17
C GLY A 163 23.67 -0.14 -8.21
N GLU A 164 22.49 0.25 -8.63
CA GLU A 164 22.07 1.66 -8.65
C GLU A 164 21.39 2.12 -7.35
N ILE A 165 20.80 1.20 -6.58
CA ILE A 165 20.26 1.47 -5.25
C ILE A 165 21.31 0.98 -4.24
N ASN A 166 21.96 1.90 -3.54
CA ASN A 166 22.90 1.57 -2.48
C ASN A 166 22.19 1.46 -1.12
N GLU A 167 22.92 0.94 -0.12
CA GLU A 167 22.44 0.73 1.25
C GLU A 167 22.03 2.03 1.98
N GLU A 168 22.33 3.20 1.43
CA GLU A 168 21.95 4.50 1.98
C GLU A 168 20.55 4.93 1.57
N THR A 169 19.87 4.19 0.68
CA THR A 169 18.49 4.45 0.32
C THR A 169 17.58 3.92 1.43
N GLU A 170 17.29 4.75 2.43
CA GLU A 170 16.32 4.42 3.46
C GLU A 170 14.93 4.23 2.83
N PHE A 171 14.44 3.00 2.85
CA PHE A 171 13.05 2.71 2.53
C PHE A 171 12.18 3.21 3.66
N ILE A 172 11.50 4.33 3.46
CA ILE A 172 10.51 4.83 4.42
C ILE A 172 9.28 3.95 4.29
N TYR A 173 9.03 3.12 5.30
CA TYR A 173 7.80 2.34 5.42
C TYR A 173 6.61 3.29 5.64
N VAL A 174 5.54 3.05 4.91
CA VAL A 174 4.26 3.75 5.11
C VAL A 174 3.41 2.94 6.07
#